data_aed5503acd8d1f71e14a566c253cbda1
#
_entry.id   aed5503acd8d1f71e14a566c253cbda1
#
_cell.length_a   1.000
_cell.length_b   1.000
_cell.length_c   1.000
_cell.angle_alpha   90.00
_cell.angle_beta   90.00
_cell.angle_gamma   90.00
#
_symmetry.space_group_name_H-M   'P 1'
#
loop_
_entity.id
_entity.type
_entity.pdbx_description
1 polymer ?
#
loop_
_entity_poly.entity_id
_entity_poly.type
_entity_poly.pdbx_seq_one_letter_code
_entity_poly.pdbx_strand_id
1 'polypeptide(L)'
;QTNSVASQFDRVCAVLDRMGFLVDDRVMPSGEVLRRVFGERDLIVVEALQRGVWDNLSAPELAAIASTCVYQSRGEESAGVEPWTASSTDLARAWEETFALSQSVISIENELGVPSTPELDPGLAQAVIAWANGATLTTAIWGTPLLAGDFVRWVRQVVDLLDQLRHVASPALAAKARDARQLLLR
;
A
#
# COMPACT_ATOMS: atom_id res chain seq x y z
N GLN A 1 -12.70 -24.88 21.50
CA GLN A 1 -11.40 -24.23 21.74
C GLN A 1 -11.63 -22.74 21.65
N THR A 2 -11.70 -22.08 22.78
CA THR A 2 -11.74 -20.63 22.90
C THR A 2 -10.40 -20.09 22.43
N ASN A 3 -10.34 -19.58 21.19
CA ASN A 3 -9.27 -18.68 20.78
C ASN A 3 -9.43 -17.42 21.63
N SER A 4 -8.77 -17.38 22.78
CA SER A 4 -8.85 -16.24 23.67
C SER A 4 -8.21 -15.02 22.97
N VAL A 5 -8.73 -13.83 23.27
CA VAL A 5 -8.15 -12.56 22.80
C VAL A 5 -6.63 -12.49 23.11
N ALA A 6 -6.24 -13.04 24.27
CA ALA A 6 -4.84 -13.15 24.66
C ALA A 6 -4.02 -14.01 23.68
N SER A 7 -4.55 -15.17 23.23
CA SER A 7 -3.85 -16.01 22.24
C SER A 7 -3.71 -15.34 20.87
N GLN A 8 -4.70 -14.56 20.45
CA GLN A 8 -4.59 -13.77 19.22
C GLN A 8 -3.57 -12.66 19.35
N PHE A 9 -3.57 -11.97 20.49
CA PHE A 9 -2.60 -10.92 20.78
C PHE A 9 -1.16 -11.46 20.74
N ASP A 10 -0.90 -12.61 21.37
CA ASP A 10 0.43 -13.25 21.38
C ASP A 10 0.89 -13.60 19.96
N ARG A 11 -0.01 -14.06 19.09
CA ARG A 11 0.33 -14.37 17.69
C ARG A 11 0.64 -13.11 16.89
N VAL A 12 -0.12 -12.03 17.07
CA VAL A 12 0.18 -10.75 16.43
C VAL A 12 1.53 -10.21 16.91
N CYS A 13 1.84 -10.29 18.20
CA CYS A 13 3.16 -9.93 18.73
C CYS A 13 4.27 -10.78 18.09
N ALA A 14 4.03 -12.08 17.86
CA ALA A 14 5.00 -12.96 17.20
C ALA A 14 5.24 -12.54 15.73
N VAL A 15 4.23 -12.09 15.00
CA VAL A 15 4.41 -11.51 13.66
C VAL A 15 5.29 -10.27 13.71
N LEU A 16 4.98 -9.34 14.62
CA LEU A 16 5.74 -8.09 14.77
C LEU A 16 7.18 -8.32 15.21
N ASP A 17 7.42 -9.31 16.08
CA ASP A 17 8.77 -9.72 16.48
C ASP A 17 9.55 -10.33 15.30
N ARG A 18 8.91 -11.25 14.56
CA ARG A 18 9.48 -11.86 13.35
C ARG A 18 9.88 -10.83 12.29
N MET A 19 9.11 -9.76 12.16
CA MET A 19 9.36 -8.67 11.22
C MET A 19 10.28 -7.57 11.77
N GLY A 20 10.68 -7.65 13.04
CA GLY A 20 11.60 -6.69 13.68
C GLY A 20 10.94 -5.38 14.12
N PHE A 21 9.61 -5.32 14.23
CA PHE A 21 8.88 -4.19 14.81
C PHE A 21 8.90 -4.20 16.35
N LEU A 22 9.02 -5.39 16.92
CA LEU A 22 9.23 -5.64 18.34
C LEU A 22 10.52 -6.42 18.53
N VAL A 23 11.20 -6.23 19.67
CA VAL A 23 12.30 -7.09 20.15
C VAL A 23 12.18 -7.16 21.67
N ASP A 24 12.03 -8.37 22.21
CA ASP A 24 11.84 -8.59 23.64
C ASP A 24 10.75 -7.68 24.25
N ASP A 25 9.58 -7.63 23.63
CA ASP A 25 8.42 -6.79 23.97
C ASP A 25 8.66 -5.27 23.91
N ARG A 26 9.79 -4.84 23.34
CA ARG A 26 10.08 -3.42 23.12
C ARG A 26 9.74 -3.01 21.70
N VAL A 27 9.04 -1.89 21.57
CA VAL A 27 8.74 -1.30 20.27
C VAL A 27 10.03 -0.71 19.67
N MET A 28 10.40 -1.19 18.51
CA MET A 28 11.55 -0.69 17.76
C MET A 28 11.20 0.61 16.99
N PRO A 29 12.18 1.38 16.51
CA PRO A 29 11.91 2.56 15.69
C PRO A 29 10.98 2.29 14.50
N SER A 30 11.09 1.13 13.87
CA SER A 30 10.18 0.64 12.84
C SER A 30 8.74 0.47 13.33
N GLY A 31 8.56 -0.04 14.55
CA GLY A 31 7.25 -0.17 15.19
C GLY A 31 6.61 1.20 15.51
N GLU A 32 7.41 2.21 15.81
CA GLU A 32 6.92 3.58 15.98
C GLU A 32 6.41 4.19 14.66
N VAL A 33 7.04 3.85 13.53
CA VAL A 33 6.54 4.22 12.20
C VAL A 33 5.22 3.50 11.92
N LEU A 34 5.14 2.20 12.22
CA LEU A 34 3.94 1.39 12.01
C LEU A 34 2.73 1.97 12.75
N ARG A 35 2.90 2.50 13.95
CA ARG A 35 1.82 3.14 14.72
C ARG A 35 1.20 4.36 14.03
N ARG A 36 1.88 4.95 13.05
CA ARG A 36 1.45 6.16 12.34
C ARG A 36 0.90 5.87 10.95
N VAL A 37 0.97 4.63 10.52
CA VAL A 37 0.40 4.18 9.25
C VAL A 37 -0.84 3.35 9.54
N PHE A 38 -1.99 3.78 9.04
CA PHE A 38 -3.27 3.11 9.29
C PHE A 38 -3.80 2.52 7.99
N GLY A 39 -4.06 1.23 8.00
CA GLY A 39 -4.61 0.53 6.86
C GLY A 39 -4.44 -0.98 6.98
N GLU A 40 -5.15 -1.71 6.17
CA GLU A 40 -5.11 -3.17 6.19
C GLU A 40 -3.77 -3.74 5.70
N ARG A 41 -2.96 -2.91 5.01
CA ARG A 41 -1.65 -3.28 4.44
C ARG A 41 -0.50 -2.45 5.05
N ASP A 42 -0.67 -2.01 6.28
CA ASP A 42 0.28 -1.16 7.00
C ASP A 42 1.68 -1.81 7.15
N LEU A 43 1.74 -3.11 7.42
CA LEU A 43 3.01 -3.86 7.51
C LEU A 43 3.79 -3.80 6.19
N ILE A 44 3.11 -3.96 5.06
CA ILE A 44 3.73 -3.92 3.73
C ILE A 44 4.24 -2.52 3.44
N VAL A 45 3.43 -1.49 3.72
CA VAL A 45 3.80 -0.08 3.51
C VAL A 45 5.06 0.27 4.31
N VAL A 46 5.10 -0.06 5.58
CA VAL A 46 6.24 0.27 6.45
C VAL A 46 7.50 -0.49 6.04
N GLU A 47 7.39 -1.78 5.69
CA GLU A 47 8.52 -2.54 5.14
C GLU A 47 9.06 -1.93 3.85
N ALA A 48 8.19 -1.51 2.93
CA ALA A 48 8.60 -0.86 1.69
C ALA A 48 9.33 0.47 1.97
N LEU A 49 8.85 1.27 2.91
CA LEU A 49 9.52 2.51 3.33
C LEU A 49 10.91 2.25 3.90
N GLN A 50 11.05 1.28 4.79
CA GLN A 50 12.32 0.97 5.44
C GLN A 50 13.37 0.43 4.48
N ARG A 51 12.95 -0.32 3.48
CA ARG A 51 13.84 -0.87 2.44
C ARG A 51 14.10 0.10 1.31
N GLY A 52 13.50 1.29 1.32
CA GLY A 52 13.68 2.29 0.26
C GLY A 52 13.12 1.88 -1.10
N VAL A 53 12.16 0.94 -1.12
CA VAL A 53 11.60 0.37 -2.36
C VAL A 53 10.97 1.44 -3.24
N TRP A 54 10.40 2.50 -2.64
CA TRP A 54 9.68 3.57 -3.32
C TRP A 54 10.50 4.84 -3.56
N ASP A 55 11.78 4.85 -3.19
CA ASP A 55 12.59 6.07 -3.16
C ASP A 55 12.83 6.69 -4.54
N ASN A 56 12.88 5.88 -5.59
CA ASN A 56 13.16 6.33 -6.97
C ASN A 56 11.89 6.66 -7.78
N LEU A 57 10.71 6.51 -7.21
CA LEU A 57 9.45 6.78 -7.90
C LEU A 57 9.24 8.28 -8.10
N SER A 58 8.63 8.65 -9.22
CA SER A 58 8.03 9.98 -9.41
C SER A 58 6.77 10.14 -8.55
N ALA A 59 6.27 11.36 -8.42
CA ALA A 59 5.05 11.61 -7.65
C ALA A 59 3.81 10.85 -8.20
N PRO A 60 3.53 10.83 -9.51
CA PRO A 60 2.44 10.00 -10.05
C PRO A 60 2.66 8.49 -9.82
N GLU A 61 3.88 8.01 -9.93
CA GLU A 61 4.22 6.60 -9.70
C GLU A 61 4.07 6.21 -8.22
N LEU A 62 4.45 7.10 -7.31
CA LEU A 62 4.22 6.90 -5.88
C LEU A 62 2.72 6.80 -5.56
N ALA A 63 1.89 7.65 -6.17
CA ALA A 63 0.44 7.57 -6.04
C ALA A 63 -0.09 6.23 -6.55
N ALA A 64 0.43 5.72 -7.66
CA ALA A 64 0.05 4.43 -8.24
C ALA A 64 0.40 3.26 -7.32
N ILE A 65 1.61 3.21 -6.78
CA ILE A 65 2.02 2.18 -5.82
C ILE A 65 1.18 2.28 -4.54
N ALA A 66 0.96 3.47 -4.01
CA ALA A 66 0.11 3.68 -2.84
C ALA A 66 -1.31 3.15 -3.07
N SER A 67 -1.86 3.30 -4.29
CA SER A 67 -3.18 2.79 -4.63
C SER A 67 -3.28 1.27 -4.52
N THR A 68 -2.21 0.53 -4.79
CA THR A 68 -2.19 -0.93 -4.63
C THR A 68 -2.34 -1.38 -3.18
N CYS A 69 -2.00 -0.50 -2.25
CA CYS A 69 -2.09 -0.75 -0.80
C CYS A 69 -3.44 -0.37 -0.19
N VAL A 70 -4.30 0.34 -0.90
CA VAL A 70 -5.62 0.78 -0.39
C VAL A 70 -6.79 0.22 -1.20
N TYR A 71 -6.61 0.00 -2.51
CA TYR A 71 -7.66 -0.50 -3.36
C TYR A 71 -7.96 -1.97 -3.10
N GLN A 72 -9.22 -2.32 -3.22
CA GLN A 72 -9.69 -3.70 -3.20
C GLN A 72 -10.88 -3.82 -4.13
N SER A 73 -10.73 -4.60 -5.20
CA SER A 73 -11.79 -4.92 -6.13
C SER A 73 -12.88 -5.75 -5.45
N ARG A 74 -14.10 -5.62 -5.91
CA ARG A 74 -15.25 -6.39 -5.42
C ARG A 74 -15.55 -7.53 -6.39
N GLY A 75 -15.52 -8.78 -5.88
CA GLY A 75 -15.96 -9.96 -6.62
C GLY A 75 -14.97 -10.46 -7.67
N GLU A 76 -15.50 -11.15 -8.69
CA GLU A 76 -14.71 -11.79 -9.75
C GLU A 76 -14.01 -10.81 -10.72
N GLU A 77 -14.18 -9.50 -10.52
CA GLU A 77 -13.57 -8.44 -11.33
C GLU A 77 -12.05 -8.42 -11.26
N SER A 78 -11.46 -9.05 -10.24
CA SER A 78 -10.01 -9.20 -10.12
C SER A 78 -9.46 -10.35 -10.99
N ALA A 79 -10.28 -11.28 -11.38
CA ALA A 79 -9.88 -12.42 -12.21
C ALA A 79 -9.83 -12.01 -13.69
N GLY A 80 -8.76 -11.35 -14.10
CA GLY A 80 -8.55 -10.98 -15.49
C GLY A 80 -8.04 -9.56 -15.72
N VAL A 81 -7.78 -8.81 -14.67
CA VAL A 81 -7.03 -7.55 -14.83
C VAL A 81 -5.60 -7.94 -15.20
N GLU A 82 -5.24 -7.78 -16.48
CA GLU A 82 -3.86 -7.83 -16.92
C GLU A 82 -3.03 -6.99 -15.95
N PRO A 83 -1.86 -7.49 -15.51
CA PRO A 83 -0.96 -6.68 -14.68
C PRO A 83 -0.78 -5.33 -15.38
N TRP A 84 -1.10 -4.25 -14.67
CA TRP A 84 -0.93 -2.91 -15.23
C TRP A 84 0.48 -2.75 -15.81
N THR A 85 0.55 -2.19 -17.01
CA THR A 85 1.83 -1.94 -17.65
C THR A 85 2.50 -0.79 -16.91
N ALA A 86 3.58 -1.07 -16.20
CA ALA A 86 4.34 -0.04 -15.52
C ALA A 86 4.88 0.98 -16.53
N SER A 87 4.74 2.27 -16.22
CA SER A 87 5.15 3.36 -17.09
C SER A 87 6.68 3.54 -17.13
N SER A 88 7.41 2.96 -16.19
CA SER A 88 8.86 3.04 -16.09
C SER A 88 9.47 1.77 -15.50
N THR A 89 10.78 1.60 -15.68
CA THR A 89 11.54 0.52 -15.06
C THR A 89 11.56 0.62 -13.54
N ASP A 90 11.61 1.84 -12.98
CA ASP A 90 11.60 2.07 -11.55
C ASP A 90 10.25 1.67 -10.94
N LEU A 91 9.16 1.99 -11.62
CA LEU A 91 7.82 1.57 -11.19
C LEU A 91 7.65 0.05 -11.29
N ALA A 92 8.11 -0.58 -12.36
CA ALA A 92 8.08 -2.04 -12.50
C ALA A 92 8.83 -2.73 -11.36
N ARG A 93 10.04 -2.26 -11.06
CA ARG A 93 10.85 -2.78 -9.95
C ARG A 93 10.16 -2.57 -8.60
N ALA A 94 9.66 -1.37 -8.34
CA ALA A 94 8.95 -1.07 -7.10
C ALA A 94 7.72 -1.97 -6.91
N TRP A 95 6.98 -2.24 -7.99
CA TRP A 95 5.85 -3.16 -7.94
C TRP A 95 6.29 -4.58 -7.60
N GLU A 96 7.29 -5.13 -8.30
CA GLU A 96 7.81 -6.47 -8.07
C GLU A 96 8.32 -6.64 -6.63
N GLU A 97 9.09 -5.67 -6.13
CA GLU A 97 9.61 -5.71 -4.76
C GLU A 97 8.50 -5.57 -3.72
N THR A 98 7.53 -4.66 -3.92
CA THR A 98 6.39 -4.50 -3.02
C THR A 98 5.51 -5.74 -2.99
N PHE A 99 5.28 -6.36 -4.15
CA PHE A 99 4.54 -7.62 -4.25
C PHE A 99 5.27 -8.76 -3.51
N ALA A 100 6.59 -8.89 -3.69
CA ALA A 100 7.39 -9.88 -2.97
C ALA A 100 7.33 -9.67 -1.45
N LEU A 101 7.36 -8.41 -0.98
CA LEU A 101 7.17 -8.08 0.44
C LEU A 101 5.79 -8.52 0.93
N SER A 102 4.74 -8.28 0.16
CA SER A 102 3.38 -8.70 0.53
C SER A 102 3.26 -10.21 0.69
N GLN A 103 3.84 -10.97 -0.22
CA GLN A 103 3.85 -12.44 -0.14
C GLN A 103 4.63 -12.93 1.09
N SER A 104 5.73 -12.28 1.44
CA SER A 104 6.51 -12.58 2.64
C SER A 104 5.70 -12.32 3.92
N VAL A 105 5.02 -11.19 4.01
CA VAL A 105 4.14 -10.85 5.16
C VAL A 105 3.02 -11.87 5.30
N ILE A 106 2.31 -12.17 4.23
CA ILE A 106 1.20 -13.15 4.22
C ILE A 106 1.71 -14.54 4.64
N SER A 107 2.90 -14.94 4.19
CA SER A 107 3.51 -16.22 4.56
C SER A 107 3.78 -16.29 6.08
N ILE A 108 4.34 -15.24 6.67
CA ILE A 108 4.59 -15.16 8.11
C ILE A 108 3.27 -15.21 8.90
N GLU A 109 2.27 -14.46 8.46
CA GLU A 109 0.95 -14.44 9.10
C GLU A 109 0.29 -15.83 9.07
N ASN A 110 0.34 -16.51 7.93
CA ASN A 110 -0.20 -17.87 7.77
C ASN A 110 0.54 -18.87 8.67
N GLU A 111 1.87 -18.80 8.71
CA GLU A 111 2.71 -19.67 9.57
C GLU A 111 2.36 -19.49 11.05
N LEU A 112 2.11 -18.27 11.48
CA LEU A 112 1.80 -17.95 12.87
C LEU A 112 0.29 -17.99 13.20
N GLY A 113 -0.56 -18.29 12.22
CA GLY A 113 -2.00 -18.48 12.41
C GLY A 113 -2.77 -17.21 12.75
N VAL A 114 -2.33 -16.05 12.23
CA VAL A 114 -3.10 -14.82 12.27
C VAL A 114 -3.85 -14.60 10.94
N PRO A 115 -4.94 -13.82 10.94
CA PRO A 115 -5.61 -13.44 9.70
C PRO A 115 -4.63 -12.78 8.73
N SER A 116 -4.64 -13.22 7.47
CA SER A 116 -3.73 -12.69 6.46
C SER A 116 -4.08 -11.26 6.09
N THR A 117 -3.04 -10.43 5.91
CA THR A 117 -3.14 -9.15 5.22
C THR A 117 -3.72 -9.38 3.82
N PRO A 118 -4.68 -8.56 3.36
CA PRO A 118 -5.20 -8.66 2.00
C PRO A 118 -4.09 -8.50 0.96
N GLU A 119 -4.18 -9.26 -0.13
CA GLU A 119 -3.24 -9.11 -1.25
C GLU A 119 -3.28 -7.69 -1.83
N LEU A 120 -2.16 -7.25 -2.40
CA LEU A 120 -2.09 -5.98 -3.13
C LEU A 120 -3.00 -6.05 -4.36
N ASP A 121 -3.69 -4.96 -4.64
CA ASP A 121 -4.59 -4.87 -5.80
C ASP A 121 -4.15 -3.74 -6.74
N PRO A 122 -3.60 -4.04 -7.92
CA PRO A 122 -3.12 -3.06 -8.87
C PRO A 122 -4.24 -2.44 -9.72
N GLY A 123 -5.50 -2.84 -9.55
CA GLY A 123 -6.62 -2.47 -10.42
C GLY A 123 -6.93 -0.98 -10.51
N LEU A 124 -6.48 -0.18 -9.54
CA LEU A 124 -6.64 1.28 -9.55
C LEU A 124 -5.43 2.02 -10.13
N ALA A 125 -4.26 1.40 -10.18
CA ALA A 125 -2.98 2.08 -10.40
C ALA A 125 -2.93 2.84 -11.73
N GLN A 126 -3.39 2.24 -12.83
CA GLN A 126 -3.40 2.87 -14.15
C GLN A 126 -4.29 4.12 -14.19
N ALA A 127 -5.46 4.06 -13.58
CA ALA A 127 -6.37 5.20 -13.48
C ALA A 127 -5.79 6.33 -12.63
N VAL A 128 -5.10 6.00 -11.54
CA VAL A 128 -4.42 6.97 -10.66
C VAL A 128 -3.29 7.68 -11.40
N ILE A 129 -2.46 6.95 -12.17
CA ILE A 129 -1.40 7.58 -12.99
C ILE A 129 -2.00 8.53 -14.02
N ALA A 130 -3.01 8.08 -14.76
CA ALA A 130 -3.67 8.90 -15.78
C ALA A 130 -4.25 10.19 -15.14
N TRP A 131 -4.94 10.05 -14.02
CA TRP A 131 -5.48 11.19 -13.27
C TRP A 131 -4.38 12.13 -12.78
N ALA A 132 -3.33 11.62 -12.15
CA ALA A 132 -2.20 12.43 -11.65
C ALA A 132 -1.48 13.18 -12.80
N ASN A 133 -1.44 12.60 -14.00
CA ASN A 133 -0.85 13.22 -15.20
C ASN A 133 -1.80 14.16 -15.96
N GLY A 134 -2.97 14.45 -15.41
CA GLY A 134 -3.84 15.47 -15.97
C GLY A 134 -5.00 14.96 -16.84
N ALA A 135 -5.22 13.66 -16.94
CA ALA A 135 -6.36 13.13 -17.66
C ALA A 135 -7.70 13.59 -17.03
N THR A 136 -8.75 13.69 -17.84
CA THR A 136 -10.10 13.89 -17.32
C THR A 136 -10.57 12.65 -16.56
N LEU A 137 -11.57 12.81 -15.68
CA LEU A 137 -12.12 11.68 -14.94
C LEU A 137 -12.59 10.54 -15.87
N THR A 138 -13.31 10.89 -16.93
CA THR A 138 -13.79 9.92 -17.93
C THR A 138 -12.63 9.16 -18.58
N THR A 139 -11.55 9.87 -18.93
CA THR A 139 -10.36 9.26 -19.54
C THR A 139 -9.61 8.37 -18.53
N ALA A 140 -9.47 8.81 -17.27
CA ALA A 140 -8.74 8.08 -16.24
C ALA A 140 -9.36 6.72 -15.93
N ILE A 141 -10.72 6.65 -15.90
CA ILE A 141 -11.43 5.40 -15.60
C ILE A 141 -11.83 4.59 -16.84
N TRP A 142 -11.46 5.08 -18.05
CA TRP A 142 -11.80 4.39 -19.30
C TRP A 142 -11.23 2.96 -19.30
N GLY A 143 -12.07 1.99 -19.66
CA GLY A 143 -11.70 0.59 -19.72
C GLY A 143 -11.60 -0.11 -18.34
N THR A 144 -11.95 0.59 -17.26
CA THR A 144 -12.05 0.00 -15.92
C THR A 144 -13.52 -0.25 -15.55
N PRO A 145 -13.82 -1.14 -14.61
CA PRO A 145 -15.17 -1.34 -14.09
C PRO A 145 -15.62 -0.24 -13.11
N LEU A 146 -14.78 0.79 -12.88
CA LEU A 146 -15.02 1.81 -11.87
C LEU A 146 -16.06 2.84 -12.31
N LEU A 147 -16.98 3.15 -11.42
CA LEU A 147 -17.84 4.32 -11.55
C LEU A 147 -17.11 5.56 -11.03
N ALA A 148 -17.49 6.74 -11.55
CA ALA A 148 -16.86 8.01 -11.16
C ALA A 148 -16.85 8.24 -9.64
N GLY A 149 -17.96 7.95 -8.95
CA GLY A 149 -18.07 8.08 -7.51
C GLY A 149 -17.15 7.13 -6.72
N ASP A 150 -17.02 5.89 -7.21
CA ASP A 150 -16.12 4.90 -6.61
C ASP A 150 -14.65 5.31 -6.80
N PHE A 151 -14.28 5.78 -7.99
CA PHE A 151 -12.94 6.29 -8.25
C PHE A 151 -12.58 7.44 -7.28
N VAL A 152 -13.45 8.44 -7.14
CA VAL A 152 -13.23 9.56 -6.22
C VAL A 152 -13.04 9.07 -4.78
N ARG A 153 -13.84 8.11 -4.33
CA ARG A 153 -13.74 7.52 -3.00
C ARG A 153 -12.39 6.83 -2.78
N TRP A 154 -11.94 6.04 -3.76
CA TRP A 154 -10.64 5.37 -3.68
C TRP A 154 -9.47 6.34 -3.74
N VAL A 155 -9.53 7.36 -4.61
CA VAL A 155 -8.50 8.41 -4.68
C VAL A 155 -8.37 9.13 -3.33
N ARG A 156 -9.46 9.40 -2.62
CA ARG A 156 -9.40 9.96 -1.27
C ARG A 156 -8.63 9.07 -0.29
N GLN A 157 -8.81 7.76 -0.36
CA GLN A 157 -8.02 6.84 0.47
C GLN A 157 -6.54 6.82 0.09
N VAL A 158 -6.22 6.94 -1.20
CA VAL A 158 -4.82 7.11 -1.64
C VAL A 158 -4.23 8.42 -1.09
N VAL A 159 -4.98 9.51 -1.15
CA VAL A 159 -4.59 10.81 -0.57
C VAL A 159 -4.33 10.68 0.93
N ASP A 160 -5.18 9.97 1.67
CA ASP A 160 -5.00 9.75 3.11
C ASP A 160 -3.72 8.97 3.40
N LEU A 161 -3.41 7.92 2.63
CA LEU A 161 -2.16 7.19 2.77
C LEU A 161 -0.94 8.08 2.45
N LEU A 162 -0.97 8.83 1.35
CA LEU A 162 0.10 9.77 1.00
C LEU A 162 0.31 10.83 2.09
N ASP A 163 -0.77 11.28 2.74
CA ASP A 163 -0.69 12.21 3.87
C ASP A 163 0.01 11.57 5.08
N GLN A 164 -0.24 10.31 5.36
CA GLN A 164 0.48 9.57 6.40
C GLN A 164 1.97 9.40 6.04
N LEU A 165 2.29 9.05 4.78
CA LEU A 165 3.68 8.86 4.32
C LEU A 165 4.52 10.13 4.49
N ARG A 166 3.99 11.31 4.24
CA ARG A 166 4.73 12.56 4.40
C ARG A 166 5.19 12.82 5.83
N HIS A 167 4.60 12.16 6.82
CA HIS A 167 4.97 12.30 8.23
C HIS A 167 5.93 11.24 8.74
N VAL A 168 6.10 10.14 8.01
CA VAL A 168 6.89 8.98 8.47
C VAL A 168 8.03 8.60 7.52
N ALA A 169 7.97 9.01 6.26
CA ALA A 169 8.98 8.71 5.26
C ALA A 169 10.24 9.60 5.42
N SER A 170 11.30 9.25 4.68
CA SER A 170 12.48 10.11 4.53
C SER A 170 12.08 11.47 3.97
N PRO A 171 12.86 12.55 4.22
CA PRO A 171 12.52 13.89 3.72
C PRO A 171 12.27 13.95 2.21
N ALA A 172 13.06 13.22 1.41
CA ALA A 172 12.90 13.16 -0.04
C ALA A 172 11.59 12.48 -0.45
N LEU A 173 11.27 11.33 0.15
CA LEU A 173 10.03 10.61 -0.13
C LEU A 173 8.81 11.35 0.43
N ALA A 174 8.92 11.98 1.59
CA ALA A 174 7.88 12.83 2.16
C ALA A 174 7.52 14.01 1.25
N ALA A 175 8.51 14.63 0.61
CA ALA A 175 8.28 15.67 -0.40
C ALA A 175 7.52 15.13 -1.61
N LYS A 176 7.90 13.97 -2.14
CA LYS A 176 7.18 13.30 -3.24
C LYS A 176 5.75 12.92 -2.85
N ALA A 177 5.53 12.45 -1.64
CA ALA A 177 4.19 12.13 -1.14
C ALA A 177 3.30 13.38 -1.10
N ARG A 178 3.84 14.53 -0.69
CA ARG A 178 3.14 15.81 -0.74
C ARG A 178 2.78 16.20 -2.17
N ASP A 179 3.73 16.09 -3.10
CA ASP A 179 3.51 16.41 -4.50
C ASP A 179 2.47 15.49 -5.13
N ALA A 180 2.56 14.18 -4.88
CA ALA A 180 1.59 13.19 -5.33
C ALA A 180 0.17 13.50 -4.82
N ARG A 181 0.06 13.86 -3.53
CA ARG A 181 -1.21 14.29 -2.92
C ARG A 181 -1.81 15.50 -3.65
N GLN A 182 -0.99 16.51 -3.97
CA GLN A 182 -1.46 17.69 -4.70
C GLN A 182 -1.96 17.34 -6.11
N LEU A 183 -1.27 16.47 -6.83
CA LEU A 183 -1.69 16.00 -8.15
C LEU A 183 -3.06 15.30 -8.14
N LEU A 184 -3.38 14.60 -7.06
CA LEU A 184 -4.65 13.89 -6.92
C LEU A 184 -5.82 14.80 -6.48
N LEU A 185 -5.54 15.91 -5.83
CA LEU A 185 -6.56 16.84 -5.27
C LEU A 185 -6.99 17.95 -6.23
N ARG A 186 -6.55 17.94 -7.47
CA ARG A 186 -6.91 18.94 -8.48
C ARG A 186 -8.39 18.91 -8.85
#